data_126f973fca73506765932e0f5a31737c
#
_entry.id   126f973fca73506765932e0f5a31737c
#
_cell.length_a   1.000
_cell.length_b   1.000
_cell.length_c   1.000
_cell.angle_alpha   90.00
_cell.angle_beta   90.00
_cell.angle_gamma   90.00
#
_symmetry.space_group_name_H-M   'P 1'
#
loop_
_entity.id
_entity.type
_entity.pdbx_description
1 polymer ?
#
loop_
_entity_poly.entity_id
_entity_poly.type
_entity_poly.pdbx_seq_one_letter_code
_entity_poly.pdbx_strand_id
1 'polypeptide(L)'
;MTPATTPRLPARRLARAVGVVRLLVAVAGGLAVAPGCAAVMQRVQPTVTASTRMSVTMVNLHGSSLELHVARPVSDSPSASFVLYASGDGGWFGAAVDMFRTIAASGHPTVGFSSRAFLKLERPAHAALNETQLAADFTAILSEGRRALGLPPETPVIMTGWSRGAALATIAASEPALSRHTRGVVAIGLGPDEDLAVTGNGDQDDEGPVTGAPIAKTPFNLYDRLRQAHPWRCAVIQSSGDDYLPADRARLLFGVDTPDRRLFTVPARNHRFSGGQREFGDALRSAIAWVDQSSPGRQ
;
A
#
# COMPACT_ATOMS: atom_id res chain seq x y z
N MET A 1 -46.56 22.00 -57.23
CA MET A 1 -46.74 20.78 -58.01
C MET A 1 -46.87 19.65 -57.05
N THR A 2 -47.94 18.93 -57.23
CA THR A 2 -48.68 17.99 -56.39
C THR A 2 -47.98 16.71 -55.99
N PRO A 3 -48.46 16.04 -54.93
CA PRO A 3 -47.87 14.85 -54.32
C PRO A 3 -48.39 13.54 -54.93
N ALA A 4 -47.74 12.44 -54.70
CA ALA A 4 -48.25 11.09 -55.00
C ALA A 4 -47.94 10.18 -53.79
N THR A 5 -48.87 9.86 -53.11
CA THR A 5 -49.81 8.75 -52.81
C THR A 5 -49.19 7.36 -52.75
N THR A 6 -49.33 6.80 -51.56
CA THR A 6 -49.18 5.41 -51.10
C THR A 6 -50.04 4.40 -51.90
N PRO A 7 -49.77 3.09 -51.84
CA PRO A 7 -50.85 2.23 -51.35
C PRO A 7 -50.44 1.20 -50.25
N ARG A 8 -51.41 1.01 -49.35
CA ARG A 8 -51.57 -0.14 -48.44
C ARG A 8 -52.16 -1.33 -49.16
N LEU A 9 -51.83 -2.57 -48.75
CA LEU A 9 -52.73 -3.73 -48.76
C LEU A 9 -52.04 -4.95 -48.03
N PRO A 10 -52.75 -6.06 -47.72
CA PRO A 10 -53.51 -6.24 -46.48
C PRO A 10 -53.09 -7.49 -45.68
N ALA A 11 -53.68 -7.60 -44.51
CA ALA A 11 -53.57 -8.71 -43.57
C ALA A 11 -54.16 -10.02 -44.16
N ARG A 12 -53.47 -11.14 -43.91
CA ARG A 12 -54.11 -12.49 -43.92
C ARG A 12 -53.85 -13.21 -42.60
N ARG A 13 -54.96 -13.37 -41.88
CA ARG A 13 -55.10 -14.34 -40.78
C ARG A 13 -55.10 -15.75 -41.34
N LEU A 14 -54.43 -16.66 -40.68
CA LEU A 14 -54.80 -18.07 -40.67
C LEU A 14 -54.49 -18.65 -39.26
N ALA A 15 -55.54 -19.18 -38.70
CA ALA A 15 -55.58 -19.83 -37.40
C ALA A 15 -55.42 -21.36 -37.54
N ARG A 16 -55.26 -22.02 -36.40
CA ARG A 16 -55.34 -23.51 -36.12
C ARG A 16 -53.95 -24.17 -36.13
N ALA A 17 -53.61 -25.09 -35.23
CA ALA A 17 -54.40 -25.84 -34.22
C ALA A 17 -53.46 -26.30 -33.09
N VAL A 18 -53.97 -26.31 -31.89
CA VAL A 18 -53.94 -27.32 -30.79
C VAL A 18 -52.84 -28.40 -30.86
N GLY A 19 -52.02 -28.42 -29.83
CA GLY A 19 -51.17 -29.55 -29.46
C GLY A 19 -50.70 -29.37 -28.02
N VAL A 20 -51.48 -29.85 -27.03
CA VAL A 20 -51.12 -29.88 -25.62
C VAL A 20 -50.13 -31.01 -25.41
N VAL A 21 -48.89 -30.71 -25.10
CA VAL A 21 -47.97 -31.64 -24.45
C VAL A 21 -47.46 -30.95 -23.18
N ARG A 22 -47.97 -31.40 -22.03
CA ARG A 22 -47.46 -31.07 -20.73
C ARG A 22 -46.13 -31.79 -20.55
N LEU A 23 -45.05 -31.08 -20.69
CA LEU A 23 -43.74 -31.52 -20.20
C LEU A 23 -43.43 -30.70 -18.93
N LEU A 24 -43.57 -31.35 -17.78
CA LEU A 24 -43.07 -30.85 -16.51
C LEU A 24 -41.52 -30.84 -16.56
N VAL A 25 -40.93 -29.73 -16.90
CA VAL A 25 -39.51 -29.49 -16.66
C VAL A 25 -39.42 -28.74 -15.35
N ALA A 26 -38.94 -29.40 -14.32
CA ALA A 26 -38.54 -28.80 -13.08
C ALA A 26 -37.33 -27.89 -13.41
N VAL A 27 -37.58 -26.59 -13.52
CA VAL A 27 -36.52 -25.57 -13.56
C VAL A 27 -36.02 -25.41 -12.17
N ALA A 28 -34.96 -26.16 -11.79
CA ALA A 28 -34.10 -25.79 -10.70
C ALA A 28 -33.39 -24.52 -11.14
N GLY A 29 -34.00 -23.37 -10.84
CA GLY A 29 -33.41 -22.05 -11.02
C GLY A 29 -32.23 -21.89 -10.06
N GLY A 30 -31.06 -22.38 -10.49
CA GLY A 30 -29.80 -21.93 -9.93
C GLY A 30 -29.65 -20.46 -10.27
N LEU A 31 -29.91 -19.56 -9.32
CA LEU A 31 -29.42 -18.21 -9.35
C LEU A 31 -27.88 -18.29 -9.42
N ALA A 32 -27.35 -18.25 -10.63
CA ALA A 32 -25.95 -17.89 -10.83
C ALA A 32 -25.82 -16.43 -10.40
N VAL A 33 -25.57 -16.21 -9.13
CA VAL A 33 -25.02 -14.95 -8.65
C VAL A 33 -23.67 -14.83 -9.33
N ALA A 34 -23.61 -14.02 -10.39
CA ALA A 34 -22.33 -13.58 -10.92
C ALA A 34 -21.51 -13.07 -9.73
N PRO A 35 -20.29 -13.54 -9.51
CA PRO A 35 -19.44 -12.94 -8.48
C PRO A 35 -19.13 -11.53 -8.98
N GLY A 36 -19.91 -10.55 -8.48
CA GLY A 36 -19.48 -9.18 -8.54
C GLY A 36 -18.08 -9.16 -7.93
N CYS A 37 -17.17 -8.45 -8.57
CA CYS A 37 -15.81 -8.23 -8.10
C CYS A 37 -15.84 -7.47 -6.78
N ALA A 38 -16.36 -8.07 -5.72
CA ALA A 38 -16.02 -7.70 -4.36
C ALA A 38 -14.53 -8.00 -4.25
N ALA A 39 -13.70 -6.97 -4.28
CA ALA A 39 -12.29 -7.08 -3.94
C ALA A 39 -12.25 -7.70 -2.54
N VAL A 40 -11.99 -8.99 -2.49
CA VAL A 40 -11.88 -9.73 -1.24
C VAL A 40 -10.66 -9.13 -0.57
N MET A 41 -10.88 -8.27 0.44
CA MET A 41 -9.82 -7.81 1.32
C MET A 41 -9.18 -9.06 1.92
N GLN A 42 -8.02 -9.40 1.41
CA GLN A 42 -7.28 -10.56 1.85
C GLN A 42 -6.69 -10.25 3.22
N ARG A 43 -7.50 -10.45 4.26
CA ARG A 43 -7.01 -10.36 5.64
C ARG A 43 -5.89 -11.38 5.80
N VAL A 44 -4.78 -10.94 6.38
CA VAL A 44 -3.77 -11.87 6.85
C VAL A 44 -4.39 -12.64 8.00
N GLN A 45 -4.86 -13.85 7.71
CA GLN A 45 -5.43 -14.72 8.73
C GLN A 45 -4.36 -15.03 9.77
N PRO A 46 -4.71 -15.12 11.06
CA PRO A 46 -3.77 -15.61 12.05
C PRO A 46 -3.27 -17.00 11.64
N THR A 47 -2.03 -17.07 11.23
CA THR A 47 -1.41 -18.33 10.79
C THR A 47 -0.02 -18.46 11.41
N VAL A 48 0.37 -19.68 11.68
CA VAL A 48 1.75 -20.02 12.06
C VAL A 48 2.37 -20.72 10.86
N THR A 49 3.36 -20.09 10.26
CA THR A 49 4.26 -20.76 9.32
C THR A 49 5.46 -21.32 10.08
N ALA A 50 6.28 -22.14 9.42
CA ALA A 50 7.49 -22.68 10.04
C ALA A 50 8.46 -21.58 10.57
N SER A 51 8.34 -20.36 10.09
CA SER A 51 9.25 -19.25 10.42
C SER A 51 8.56 -18.02 11.05
N THR A 52 7.22 -17.91 11.02
CA THR A 52 6.53 -16.65 11.41
C THR A 52 5.14 -16.93 11.98
N ARG A 53 4.82 -16.27 13.10
CA ARG A 53 3.47 -16.22 13.68
C ARG A 53 2.80 -14.90 13.28
N MET A 54 1.63 -14.99 12.63
CA MET A 54 0.84 -13.84 12.22
C MET A 54 -0.32 -13.58 13.21
N SER A 55 -0.62 -12.31 13.46
CA SER A 55 -1.77 -11.85 14.25
C SER A 55 -2.21 -10.47 13.79
N VAL A 56 -3.33 -9.99 14.35
CA VAL A 56 -3.87 -8.65 14.09
C VAL A 56 -4.11 -7.96 15.43
N THR A 57 -3.85 -6.68 15.49
CA THR A 57 -4.22 -5.78 16.59
C THR A 57 -4.84 -4.49 16.04
N MET A 58 -5.37 -3.66 16.91
CA MET A 58 -5.98 -2.38 16.52
C MET A 58 -5.29 -1.23 17.23
N VAL A 59 -5.08 -0.13 16.52
CA VAL A 59 -4.70 1.14 17.13
C VAL A 59 -5.83 2.15 16.96
N ASN A 60 -6.14 2.91 18.00
CA ASN A 60 -7.13 3.99 17.92
C ASN A 60 -6.42 5.29 17.56
N LEU A 61 -6.84 5.89 16.45
CA LEU A 61 -6.36 7.17 15.96
C LEU A 61 -7.58 8.07 15.72
N HIS A 62 -7.64 9.21 16.40
CA HIS A 62 -8.72 10.20 16.24
C HIS A 62 -10.14 9.64 16.49
N GLY A 63 -10.28 8.64 17.37
CA GLY A 63 -11.57 7.98 17.63
C GLY A 63 -11.94 6.87 16.62
N SER A 64 -11.12 6.67 15.60
CA SER A 64 -11.27 5.60 14.62
C SER A 64 -10.24 4.49 14.83
N SER A 65 -10.59 3.25 14.50
CA SER A 65 -9.69 2.09 14.65
C SER A 65 -8.97 1.79 13.35
N LEU A 66 -7.64 1.67 13.39
CA LEU A 66 -6.81 1.19 12.29
C LEU A 66 -6.29 -0.21 12.60
N GLU A 67 -6.48 -1.14 11.66
CA GLU A 67 -5.97 -2.50 11.76
C GLU A 67 -4.47 -2.57 11.53
N LEU A 68 -3.74 -3.23 12.43
CA LEU A 68 -2.32 -3.51 12.33
C LEU A 68 -2.10 -5.01 12.20
N HIS A 69 -1.41 -5.41 11.13
CA HIS A 69 -1.00 -6.79 10.89
C HIS A 69 0.37 -7.03 11.50
N VAL A 70 0.48 -8.01 12.36
CA VAL A 70 1.68 -8.29 13.16
C VAL A 70 2.28 -9.62 12.75
N ALA A 71 3.57 -9.62 12.44
CA ALA A 71 4.34 -10.82 12.12
C ALA A 71 5.52 -10.96 13.10
N ARG A 72 5.54 -12.05 13.86
CA ARG A 72 6.64 -12.38 14.78
C ARG A 72 7.43 -13.54 14.21
N PRO A 73 8.76 -13.43 14.07
CA PRO A 73 9.61 -14.59 13.83
C PRO A 73 9.42 -15.63 14.95
N VAL A 74 9.48 -16.90 14.59
CA VAL A 74 9.44 -18.01 15.58
C VAL A 74 10.81 -18.22 16.24
N SER A 75 11.87 -17.62 15.65
CA SER A 75 13.24 -17.68 16.21
C SER A 75 13.34 -16.85 17.49
N ASP A 76 14.00 -17.40 18.51
CA ASP A 76 14.27 -16.71 19.78
C ASP A 76 15.43 -15.69 19.71
N SER A 77 16.02 -15.50 18.53
CA SER A 77 17.09 -14.50 18.37
C SER A 77 16.49 -13.10 18.43
N PRO A 78 16.87 -12.27 19.41
CA PRO A 78 16.37 -10.91 19.51
C PRO A 78 16.81 -10.11 18.28
N SER A 79 15.87 -9.52 17.56
CA SER A 79 16.19 -8.56 16.51
C SER A 79 16.50 -7.21 17.14
N ALA A 80 17.55 -6.53 16.65
CA ALA A 80 17.93 -5.20 17.13
C ALA A 80 16.93 -4.10 16.74
N SER A 81 16.07 -4.40 15.76
CA SER A 81 15.04 -3.49 15.24
C SER A 81 13.79 -4.26 14.80
N PHE A 82 12.71 -3.56 14.56
CA PHE A 82 11.52 -4.11 13.91
C PHE A 82 11.18 -3.31 12.66
N VAL A 83 10.35 -3.86 11.78
CA VAL A 83 9.94 -3.20 10.54
C VAL A 83 8.51 -2.72 10.66
N LEU A 84 8.25 -1.44 10.34
CA LEU A 84 6.92 -0.91 10.08
C LEU A 84 6.72 -0.81 8.57
N TYR A 85 5.66 -1.44 8.06
CA TYR A 85 5.31 -1.45 6.63
C TYR A 85 3.97 -0.77 6.37
N ALA A 86 3.97 0.24 5.50
CA ALA A 86 2.77 0.89 4.99
C ALA A 86 2.49 0.44 3.56
N SER A 87 1.25 -0.01 3.27
CA SER A 87 0.86 -0.44 1.92
C SER A 87 0.76 0.71 0.92
N GLY A 88 0.54 0.41 -0.37
CA GLY A 88 0.21 1.43 -1.37
C GLY A 88 -1.26 1.89 -1.33
N ASP A 89 -1.64 2.75 -2.28
CA ASP A 89 -2.99 3.32 -2.46
C ASP A 89 -4.09 2.27 -2.58
N GLY A 90 -3.78 1.15 -3.19
CA GLY A 90 -4.72 0.05 -3.30
C GLY A 90 -5.20 -0.50 -1.96
N GLY A 91 -4.48 -0.24 -0.87
CA GLY A 91 -4.79 -0.76 0.45
C GLY A 91 -4.14 -2.12 0.74
N TRP A 92 -4.79 -2.92 1.60
CA TRP A 92 -4.21 -4.17 2.12
C TRP A 92 -4.70 -5.39 1.36
N PHE A 93 -4.22 -5.59 0.12
CA PHE A 93 -4.52 -6.79 -0.68
C PHE A 93 -3.44 -7.07 -1.74
N GLY A 94 -3.48 -8.26 -2.35
CA GLY A 94 -2.61 -8.64 -3.47
C GLY A 94 -1.13 -8.37 -3.19
N ALA A 95 -0.47 -7.61 -4.07
CA ALA A 95 0.96 -7.32 -3.98
C ALA A 95 1.38 -6.70 -2.64
N ALA A 96 0.52 -5.88 -2.00
CA ALA A 96 0.84 -5.28 -0.70
C ALA A 96 0.98 -6.34 0.39
N VAL A 97 0.09 -7.35 0.42
CA VAL A 97 0.16 -8.47 1.35
C VAL A 97 1.36 -9.37 1.06
N ASP A 98 1.69 -9.60 -0.21
CA ASP A 98 2.85 -10.41 -0.61
C ASP A 98 4.17 -9.72 -0.22
N MET A 99 4.24 -8.38 -0.37
CA MET A 99 5.38 -7.59 0.12
C MET A 99 5.52 -7.67 1.64
N PHE A 100 4.42 -7.52 2.39
CA PHE A 100 4.42 -7.70 3.84
C PHE A 100 4.95 -9.08 4.25
N ARG A 101 4.49 -10.15 3.60
CA ARG A 101 4.97 -11.51 3.85
C ARG A 101 6.46 -11.67 3.54
N THR A 102 6.92 -11.03 2.46
CA THR A 102 8.35 -11.04 2.08
C THR A 102 9.20 -10.31 3.12
N ILE A 103 8.71 -9.17 3.64
CA ILE A 103 9.37 -8.45 4.74
C ILE A 103 9.40 -9.31 6.00
N ALA A 104 8.28 -9.90 6.39
CA ALA A 104 8.19 -10.76 7.57
C ALA A 104 9.13 -11.98 7.47
N ALA A 105 9.31 -12.52 6.25
CA ALA A 105 10.26 -13.62 6.00
C ALA A 105 11.73 -13.20 6.08
N SER A 106 12.05 -11.91 6.21
CA SER A 106 13.43 -11.45 6.45
C SER A 106 13.96 -11.73 7.86
N GLY A 107 13.08 -12.20 8.76
CA GLY A 107 13.42 -12.52 10.14
C GLY A 107 13.27 -11.37 11.13
N HIS A 108 12.82 -10.20 10.67
CA HIS A 108 12.51 -9.07 11.57
C HIS A 108 11.08 -9.15 12.08
N PRO A 109 10.82 -8.84 13.36
CA PRO A 109 9.47 -8.54 13.82
C PRO A 109 8.88 -7.43 12.94
N THR A 110 7.66 -7.65 12.44
CA THR A 110 7.10 -6.73 11.43
C THR A 110 5.68 -6.34 11.81
N VAL A 111 5.36 -5.06 11.64
CA VAL A 111 4.00 -4.52 11.73
C VAL A 111 3.65 -3.88 10.40
N GLY A 112 2.46 -4.14 9.89
CA GLY A 112 2.00 -3.55 8.65
C GLY A 112 0.59 -2.97 8.77
N PHE A 113 0.28 -1.96 7.96
CA PHE A 113 -1.05 -1.36 7.90
C PHE A 113 -1.39 -0.88 6.50
N SER A 114 -2.69 -0.66 6.28
CA SER A 114 -3.21 -0.10 5.03
C SER A 114 -3.04 1.41 5.00
N SER A 115 -2.21 1.95 4.10
CA SER A 115 -2.12 3.40 3.87
C SER A 115 -3.45 4.01 3.46
N ARG A 116 -4.22 3.28 2.64
CA ARG A 116 -5.56 3.73 2.22
C ARG A 116 -6.51 3.86 3.43
N ALA A 117 -6.52 2.86 4.32
CA ALA A 117 -7.34 2.93 5.53
C ALA A 117 -6.87 4.06 6.46
N PHE A 118 -5.57 4.21 6.64
CA PHE A 118 -4.95 5.28 7.42
C PHE A 118 -5.33 6.68 6.90
N LEU A 119 -5.23 6.91 5.60
CA LEU A 119 -5.56 8.21 4.99
C LEU A 119 -7.05 8.53 5.05
N LYS A 120 -7.92 7.50 5.08
CA LYS A 120 -9.38 7.65 5.20
C LYS A 120 -9.87 7.84 6.64
N LEU A 121 -8.99 7.79 7.65
CA LEU A 121 -9.40 8.04 9.02
C LEU A 121 -10.02 9.44 9.14
N GLU A 122 -11.16 9.52 9.81
CA GLU A 122 -11.78 10.81 10.12
C GLU A 122 -10.85 11.64 11.00
N ARG A 123 -10.63 12.89 10.60
CA ARG A 123 -9.86 13.85 11.36
C ARG A 123 -10.68 15.12 11.56
N PRO A 124 -10.59 15.79 12.71
CA PRO A 124 -11.19 17.11 12.88
C PRO A 124 -10.76 18.04 11.74
N ALA A 125 -11.67 18.88 11.26
CA ALA A 125 -11.41 19.75 10.09
C ALA A 125 -10.16 20.64 10.25
N HIS A 126 -9.80 20.98 11.49
CA HIS A 126 -8.59 21.75 11.82
C HIS A 126 -7.33 20.89 11.97
N ALA A 127 -7.46 19.56 11.92
CA ALA A 127 -6.37 18.58 12.03
C ALA A 127 -6.12 17.89 10.69
N ALA A 128 -6.16 18.64 9.58
CA ALA A 128 -5.78 18.10 8.27
C ALA A 128 -4.40 17.47 8.35
N LEU A 129 -4.24 16.31 7.69
CA LEU A 129 -2.98 15.58 7.71
C LEU A 129 -1.85 16.45 7.17
N ASN A 130 -0.89 16.71 8.01
CA ASN A 130 0.37 17.39 7.73
C ASN A 130 1.52 16.57 8.33
N GLU A 131 2.75 17.02 8.18
CA GLU A 131 3.92 16.29 8.68
C GLU A 131 3.86 16.03 10.19
N THR A 132 3.51 17.03 10.97
CA THR A 132 3.43 16.91 12.44
C THR A 132 2.34 15.92 12.85
N GLN A 133 1.17 16.01 12.20
CA GLN A 133 0.08 15.07 12.47
C GLN A 133 0.44 13.66 12.03
N LEU A 134 1.07 13.52 10.86
CA LEU A 134 1.58 12.24 10.37
C LEU A 134 2.57 11.62 11.37
N ALA A 135 3.50 12.41 11.89
CA ALA A 135 4.46 11.93 12.88
C ALA A 135 3.79 11.52 14.21
N ALA A 136 2.78 12.24 14.65
CA ALA A 136 2.00 11.88 15.83
C ALA A 136 1.24 10.56 15.64
N ASP A 137 0.58 10.39 14.50
CA ASP A 137 -0.14 9.17 14.17
C ASP A 137 0.81 7.97 14.04
N PHE A 138 1.96 8.15 13.39
CA PHE A 138 2.98 7.11 13.29
C PHE A 138 3.57 6.76 14.66
N THR A 139 3.72 7.73 15.55
CA THR A 139 4.16 7.47 16.94
C THR A 139 3.19 6.53 17.66
N ALA A 140 1.89 6.76 17.52
CA ALA A 140 0.87 5.89 18.11
C ALA A 140 0.89 4.48 17.47
N ILE A 141 0.99 4.39 16.14
CA ILE A 141 1.12 3.11 15.41
C ILE A 141 2.37 2.34 15.88
N LEU A 142 3.51 3.01 16.02
CA LEU A 142 4.76 2.41 16.49
C LEU A 142 4.67 1.92 17.92
N SER A 143 4.03 2.70 18.80
CA SER A 143 3.81 2.32 20.20
C SER A 143 2.97 1.05 20.29
N GLU A 144 1.83 1.01 19.60
CA GLU A 144 0.98 -0.16 19.56
C GLU A 144 1.68 -1.36 18.90
N GLY A 145 2.43 -1.12 17.82
CA GLY A 145 3.20 -2.16 17.14
C GLY A 145 4.25 -2.81 18.07
N ARG A 146 5.02 -2.00 18.80
CA ARG A 146 5.97 -2.52 19.80
C ARG A 146 5.25 -3.32 20.87
N ARG A 147 4.15 -2.79 21.42
CA ARG A 147 3.32 -3.49 22.41
C ARG A 147 2.84 -4.85 21.89
N ALA A 148 2.28 -4.86 20.68
CA ALA A 148 1.79 -6.08 20.04
C ALA A 148 2.91 -7.08 19.75
N LEU A 149 4.12 -6.62 19.47
CA LEU A 149 5.30 -7.45 19.26
C LEU A 149 5.97 -7.89 20.58
N GLY A 150 5.62 -7.28 21.73
CA GLY A 150 6.28 -7.52 23.00
C GLY A 150 7.71 -6.94 23.06
N LEU A 151 7.94 -5.84 22.32
CA LEU A 151 9.24 -5.18 22.23
C LEU A 151 9.34 -4.00 23.22
N PRO A 152 10.55 -3.67 23.71
CA PRO A 152 10.78 -2.47 24.48
C PRO A 152 10.36 -1.18 23.74
N PRO A 153 9.90 -0.13 24.45
CA PRO A 153 9.44 1.11 23.83
C PRO A 153 10.49 1.82 22.97
N GLU A 154 11.77 1.66 23.30
CA GLU A 154 12.91 2.27 22.60
C GLU A 154 13.41 1.43 21.40
N THR A 155 12.86 0.24 21.17
CA THR A 155 13.29 -0.60 20.04
C THR A 155 13.27 0.18 18.74
N PRO A 156 14.40 0.32 18.03
CA PRO A 156 14.48 1.07 16.78
C PRO A 156 13.58 0.48 15.70
N VAL A 157 13.10 1.32 14.79
CA VAL A 157 12.24 0.91 13.68
C VAL A 157 12.91 1.14 12.33
N ILE A 158 12.74 0.18 11.42
CA ILE A 158 12.97 0.37 9.99
C ILE A 158 11.62 0.77 9.37
N MET A 159 11.53 2.02 8.91
CA MET A 159 10.34 2.53 8.24
C MET A 159 10.31 2.03 6.80
N THR A 160 9.27 1.33 6.42
CA THR A 160 9.16 0.73 5.07
C THR A 160 7.77 0.99 4.51
N GLY A 161 7.68 1.13 3.21
CA GLY A 161 6.39 1.23 2.54
C GLY A 161 6.51 0.99 1.04
N TRP A 162 5.36 0.75 0.42
CA TRP A 162 5.25 0.61 -1.03
C TRP A 162 4.42 1.75 -1.61
N SER A 163 4.90 2.36 -2.74
CA SER A 163 4.18 3.43 -3.43
C SER A 163 3.86 4.57 -2.46
N ARG A 164 2.62 4.95 -2.29
CA ARG A 164 2.18 5.95 -1.32
C ARG A 164 2.60 5.64 0.12
N GLY A 165 2.61 4.37 0.50
CA GLY A 165 3.14 3.96 1.80
C GLY A 165 4.62 4.27 1.97
N ALA A 166 5.41 4.21 0.89
CA ALA A 166 6.81 4.61 0.90
C ALA A 166 6.97 6.13 1.13
N ALA A 167 6.07 6.92 0.53
CA ALA A 167 6.02 8.36 0.75
C ALA A 167 5.70 8.70 2.21
N LEU A 168 4.64 8.10 2.78
CA LEU A 168 4.26 8.28 4.18
C LEU A 168 5.40 7.90 5.13
N ALA A 169 6.04 6.75 4.90
CA ALA A 169 7.18 6.30 5.71
C ALA A 169 8.38 7.26 5.63
N THR A 170 8.68 7.78 4.44
CA THR A 170 9.77 8.74 4.21
C THR A 170 9.50 10.07 4.92
N ILE A 171 8.29 10.62 4.79
CA ILE A 171 7.92 11.89 5.44
C ILE A 171 7.95 11.70 6.97
N ALA A 172 7.31 10.65 7.49
CA ALA A 172 7.27 10.39 8.92
C ALA A 172 8.66 10.20 9.53
N ALA A 173 9.54 9.42 8.87
CA ALA A 173 10.90 9.18 9.32
C ALA A 173 11.76 10.45 9.36
N SER A 174 11.46 11.44 8.53
CA SER A 174 12.19 12.70 8.45
C SER A 174 11.84 13.67 9.58
N GLU A 175 10.69 13.46 10.24
CA GLU A 175 10.26 14.31 11.35
C GLU A 175 11.14 14.11 12.59
N PRO A 176 11.58 15.18 13.26
CA PRO A 176 12.51 15.10 14.39
C PRO A 176 12.05 14.18 15.52
N ALA A 177 10.74 14.11 15.75
CA ALA A 177 10.15 13.25 16.78
C ALA A 177 10.39 11.76 16.50
N LEU A 178 10.39 11.33 15.25
CA LEU A 178 10.56 9.94 14.82
C LEU A 178 11.98 9.63 14.35
N SER A 179 12.66 10.60 13.78
CA SER A 179 13.99 10.44 13.18
C SER A 179 15.00 9.79 14.13
N ARG A 180 14.97 10.15 15.42
CA ARG A 180 15.86 9.57 16.46
C ARG A 180 15.58 8.09 16.78
N HIS A 181 14.35 7.61 16.53
CA HIS A 181 13.93 6.23 16.74
C HIS A 181 13.98 5.40 15.45
N THR A 182 14.22 6.07 14.33
CA THR A 182 14.33 5.44 13.02
C THR A 182 15.72 4.85 12.83
N ARG A 183 15.77 3.55 12.56
CA ARG A 183 17.00 2.82 12.23
C ARG A 183 17.40 3.02 10.79
N GLY A 184 16.40 3.05 9.90
CA GLY A 184 16.55 3.25 8.47
C GLY A 184 15.21 3.37 7.76
N VAL A 185 15.27 3.73 6.48
CA VAL A 185 14.11 3.82 5.60
C VAL A 185 14.32 2.89 4.39
N VAL A 186 13.31 2.08 4.05
CA VAL A 186 13.29 1.29 2.81
C VAL A 186 12.04 1.69 2.03
N ALA A 187 12.22 2.53 1.02
CA ALA A 187 11.14 3.04 0.17
C ALA A 187 11.00 2.18 -1.09
N ILE A 188 9.86 1.53 -1.29
CA ILE A 188 9.61 0.60 -2.39
C ILE A 188 8.69 1.28 -3.40
N GLY A 189 9.11 1.40 -4.67
CA GLY A 189 8.32 2.04 -5.72
C GLY A 189 7.97 3.49 -5.35
N LEU A 190 8.96 4.27 -4.88
CA LEU A 190 8.75 5.64 -4.42
C LEU A 190 8.46 6.57 -5.60
N GLY A 191 7.35 7.30 -5.54
CA GLY A 191 7.04 8.41 -6.44
C GLY A 191 7.95 9.64 -6.20
N PRO A 192 7.90 10.65 -7.07
CA PRO A 192 8.71 11.86 -6.92
C PRO A 192 8.22 12.76 -5.77
N ASP A 193 6.92 12.78 -5.54
CA ASP A 193 6.25 13.68 -4.60
C ASP A 193 5.03 13.05 -3.91
N GLU A 194 4.51 13.72 -2.87
CA GLU A 194 3.31 13.33 -2.12
C GLU A 194 2.66 14.60 -1.54
N ASP A 195 1.35 14.70 -1.61
CA ASP A 195 0.56 15.84 -1.09
C ASP A 195 -0.20 15.53 0.21
N LEU A 196 -0.18 14.29 0.67
CA LEU A 196 -0.95 13.78 1.81
C LEU A 196 -2.48 13.95 1.64
N ALA A 197 -2.96 14.16 0.41
CA ALA A 197 -4.38 14.29 0.16
C ALA A 197 -5.08 12.93 0.28
N VAL A 198 -6.32 12.94 0.77
CA VAL A 198 -7.18 11.77 0.68
C VAL A 198 -7.66 11.67 -0.76
N THR A 199 -7.10 10.76 -1.54
CA THR A 199 -7.66 10.45 -2.85
C THR A 199 -9.05 9.84 -2.64
N GLY A 200 -10.05 10.38 -3.37
CA GLY A 200 -11.41 9.87 -3.37
C GLY A 200 -11.47 8.36 -3.60
N ASN A 201 -12.64 7.78 -3.47
CA ASN A 201 -12.84 6.34 -3.69
C ASN A 201 -12.20 5.94 -5.03
N GLY A 202 -11.12 5.18 -4.97
CA GLY A 202 -10.36 4.76 -6.15
C GLY A 202 -11.08 3.70 -6.99
N ASP A 203 -12.35 3.92 -7.29
CA ASP A 203 -13.03 3.38 -8.44
C ASP A 203 -12.66 4.32 -9.58
N GLN A 204 -11.99 3.81 -10.59
CA GLN A 204 -11.36 4.53 -11.70
C GLN A 204 -12.34 5.33 -12.59
N ASP A 205 -13.58 5.51 -12.20
CA ASP A 205 -14.64 6.09 -13.01
C ASP A 205 -15.31 7.35 -12.41
N ASP A 206 -14.88 7.87 -11.27
CA ASP A 206 -15.44 9.09 -10.70
C ASP A 206 -14.54 10.33 -10.98
N GLU A 207 -14.54 10.78 -12.24
CA GLU A 207 -14.22 12.16 -12.60
C GLU A 207 -15.36 13.12 -12.23
N GLY A 208 -15.94 12.96 -11.05
CA GLY A 208 -16.89 13.92 -10.51
C GLY A 208 -16.16 15.17 -10.02
N PRO A 209 -16.65 16.40 -10.29
CA PRO A 209 -16.03 17.61 -9.79
C PRO A 209 -16.03 17.55 -8.26
N VAL A 210 -14.84 17.53 -7.66
CA VAL A 210 -14.66 17.70 -6.22
C VAL A 210 -15.11 19.11 -5.86
N THR A 211 -16.34 19.24 -5.36
CA THR A 211 -16.89 20.51 -4.86
C THR A 211 -16.28 20.82 -3.49
N GLY A 212 -15.10 21.33 -3.52
CA GLY A 212 -14.32 21.89 -2.43
C GLY A 212 -13.01 22.32 -3.04
N ALA A 213 -12.75 23.64 -3.09
CA ALA A 213 -11.50 24.14 -3.63
C ALA A 213 -10.35 23.41 -2.94
N PRO A 214 -9.48 22.68 -3.65
CA PRO A 214 -8.34 22.06 -3.03
C PRO A 214 -7.50 23.19 -2.45
N ILE A 215 -7.21 23.14 -1.16
CA ILE A 215 -6.11 23.93 -0.62
C ILE A 215 -4.90 23.37 -1.36
N ALA A 216 -4.36 24.14 -2.30
CA ALA A 216 -3.19 23.77 -3.07
C ALA A 216 -2.02 23.62 -2.08
N LYS A 217 -1.86 22.42 -1.53
CA LYS A 217 -0.69 22.08 -0.74
C LYS A 217 0.45 21.87 -1.72
N THR A 218 1.56 22.53 -1.49
CA THR A 218 2.78 22.23 -2.21
C THR A 218 3.16 20.78 -1.90
N PRO A 219 3.27 19.92 -2.90
CA PRO A 219 3.62 18.52 -2.65
C PRO A 219 5.02 18.41 -2.05
N PHE A 220 5.24 17.39 -1.23
CA PHE A 220 6.54 17.07 -0.67
C PHE A 220 7.41 16.43 -1.74
N ASN A 221 8.57 17.02 -2.05
CA ASN A 221 9.56 16.35 -2.88
C ASN A 221 10.29 15.28 -2.06
N LEU A 222 10.00 14.02 -2.37
CA LEU A 222 10.46 12.87 -1.59
C LEU A 222 11.95 12.59 -1.79
N TYR A 223 12.46 12.77 -3.00
CA TYR A 223 13.88 12.54 -3.31
C TYR A 223 14.77 13.64 -2.72
N ASP A 224 14.29 14.88 -2.68
CA ASP A 224 15.00 15.96 -1.97
C ASP A 224 15.10 15.66 -0.48
N ARG A 225 14.04 15.12 0.12
CA ARG A 225 14.07 14.67 1.50
C ARG A 225 15.11 13.58 1.74
N LEU A 226 15.12 12.54 0.90
CA LEU A 226 16.10 11.44 1.04
C LEU A 226 17.53 11.87 0.82
N ARG A 227 17.75 13.00 0.13
CA ARG A 227 19.11 13.57 -0.07
C ARG A 227 19.60 14.42 1.10
N GLN A 228 18.72 14.86 1.98
CA GLN A 228 19.11 15.58 3.19
C GLN A 228 19.93 14.68 4.13
N ALA A 229 20.71 15.30 5.00
CA ALA A 229 21.43 14.57 6.02
C ALA A 229 20.46 14.04 7.10
N HIS A 230 20.42 12.73 7.23
CA HIS A 230 19.63 12.06 8.25
C HIS A 230 20.52 11.25 9.18
N PRO A 231 20.08 11.03 10.43
CA PRO A 231 20.77 10.14 11.32
C PRO A 231 20.61 8.65 10.96
N TRP A 232 19.89 8.31 9.91
CA TRP A 232 19.58 6.95 9.45
C TRP A 232 19.94 6.76 7.98
N ARG A 233 20.11 5.49 7.57
CA ARG A 233 20.33 5.12 6.19
C ARG A 233 19.01 5.01 5.43
N CYS A 234 19.03 5.29 4.14
CA CYS A 234 17.88 5.06 3.27
C CYS A 234 18.21 4.19 2.04
N ALA A 235 17.31 3.26 1.76
CA ALA A 235 17.31 2.45 0.56
C ALA A 235 16.05 2.73 -0.26
N VAL A 236 16.20 2.91 -1.56
CA VAL A 236 15.09 2.95 -2.52
C VAL A 236 15.13 1.68 -3.34
N ILE A 237 14.01 0.99 -3.50
CA ILE A 237 13.88 -0.18 -4.38
C ILE A 237 12.94 0.20 -5.50
N GLN A 238 13.43 0.19 -6.75
CA GLN A 238 12.66 0.67 -7.89
C GLN A 238 12.66 -0.33 -9.03
N SER A 239 11.50 -0.54 -9.66
CA SER A 239 11.36 -1.38 -10.85
C SER A 239 11.89 -0.66 -12.08
N SER A 240 12.61 -1.40 -12.95
CA SER A 240 13.07 -0.84 -14.25
C SER A 240 11.93 -0.49 -15.19
N GLY A 241 10.78 -1.20 -15.08
CA GLY A 241 9.59 -0.95 -15.87
C GLY A 241 8.43 -0.34 -15.06
N ASP A 242 8.73 0.45 -14.04
CA ASP A 242 7.73 1.13 -13.23
C ASP A 242 6.96 2.15 -14.07
N ASP A 243 5.63 2.07 -14.08
CA ASP A 243 4.75 2.90 -14.90
C ASP A 243 4.71 4.36 -14.42
N TYR A 244 5.01 4.60 -13.13
CA TYR A 244 5.00 5.94 -12.52
C TYR A 244 6.40 6.58 -12.54
N LEU A 245 7.43 5.84 -12.10
CA LEU A 245 8.80 6.31 -12.04
C LEU A 245 9.77 5.14 -12.27
N PRO A 246 10.21 4.88 -13.51
CA PRO A 246 11.21 3.86 -13.80
C PRO A 246 12.53 4.09 -13.05
N ALA A 247 13.27 3.00 -12.77
CA ALA A 247 14.47 3.05 -11.94
C ALA A 247 15.56 3.99 -12.48
N ASP A 248 15.68 4.16 -13.80
CA ASP A 248 16.64 5.11 -14.43
C ASP A 248 16.25 6.56 -14.11
N ARG A 249 14.97 6.90 -14.13
CA ARG A 249 14.46 8.22 -13.76
C ARG A 249 14.57 8.45 -12.26
N ALA A 250 14.25 7.43 -11.45
CA ALA A 250 14.45 7.48 -10.01
C ALA A 250 15.94 7.74 -9.68
N ARG A 251 16.87 7.12 -10.39
CA ARG A 251 18.32 7.33 -10.23
C ARG A 251 18.72 8.78 -10.50
N LEU A 252 18.14 9.45 -11.49
CA LEU A 252 18.41 10.87 -11.76
C LEU A 252 18.00 11.77 -10.59
N LEU A 253 16.85 11.47 -9.96
CA LEU A 253 16.36 12.21 -8.79
C LEU A 253 17.15 11.87 -7.52
N PHE A 254 17.50 10.61 -7.33
CA PHE A 254 18.19 10.11 -6.14
C PHE A 254 19.68 10.48 -6.14
N GLY A 255 20.31 10.52 -7.31
CA GLY A 255 21.74 10.74 -7.48
C GLY A 255 22.56 9.46 -7.24
N VAL A 256 23.83 9.63 -6.93
CA VAL A 256 24.76 8.52 -6.66
C VAL A 256 24.52 7.88 -5.29
N ASP A 257 24.85 6.61 -5.16
CA ASP A 257 24.89 5.93 -3.89
C ASP A 257 25.97 6.51 -2.98
N THR A 258 25.70 6.54 -1.68
CA THR A 258 26.63 7.02 -0.66
C THR A 258 26.69 5.99 0.48
N PRO A 259 27.53 6.16 1.51
CA PRO A 259 27.49 5.29 2.69
C PRO A 259 26.13 5.25 3.40
N ASP A 260 25.29 6.29 3.23
CA ASP A 260 24.02 6.42 3.96
C ASP A 260 22.78 6.29 3.07
N ARG A 261 22.95 6.17 1.73
CA ARG A 261 21.83 6.00 0.81
C ARG A 261 22.16 5.11 -0.38
N ARG A 262 21.23 4.21 -0.76
CA ARG A 262 21.36 3.29 -1.89
C ARG A 262 20.06 3.18 -2.68
N LEU A 263 20.21 3.01 -4.00
CA LEU A 263 19.09 2.67 -4.87
C LEU A 263 19.32 1.28 -5.48
N PHE A 264 18.35 0.40 -5.23
CA PHE A 264 18.30 -0.96 -5.77
C PHE A 264 17.38 -0.98 -6.99
N THR A 265 17.92 -1.30 -8.15
CA THR A 265 17.13 -1.49 -9.37
C THR A 265 16.71 -2.95 -9.48
N VAL A 266 15.42 -3.19 -9.68
CA VAL A 266 14.86 -4.52 -9.89
C VAL A 266 14.40 -4.64 -11.33
N PRO A 267 14.88 -5.64 -12.10
CA PRO A 267 14.42 -5.90 -13.45
C PRO A 267 13.00 -6.49 -13.39
N ALA A 268 11.99 -5.63 -13.48
CA ALA A 268 10.59 -5.98 -13.42
C ALA A 268 9.79 -5.13 -14.41
N ARG A 269 8.57 -5.59 -14.75
CA ARG A 269 7.76 -5.02 -15.83
C ARG A 269 6.91 -3.83 -15.44
N ASN A 270 6.64 -3.63 -14.15
CA ASN A 270 5.71 -2.61 -13.68
C ASN A 270 5.97 -2.25 -12.19
N HIS A 271 5.17 -1.32 -11.68
CA HIS A 271 5.19 -0.85 -10.30
C HIS A 271 4.97 -1.95 -9.24
N ARG A 272 4.35 -3.07 -9.62
CA ARG A 272 4.10 -4.22 -8.74
C ARG A 272 5.22 -5.26 -8.77
N PHE A 273 6.31 -4.95 -9.44
CA PHE A 273 7.47 -5.84 -9.64
C PHE A 273 7.12 -7.15 -10.34
N SER A 274 6.10 -7.14 -11.23
CA SER A 274 5.69 -8.32 -11.98
C SER A 274 6.82 -8.84 -12.87
N GLY A 275 7.11 -10.14 -12.79
CA GLY A 275 8.19 -10.78 -13.52
C GLY A 275 9.58 -10.61 -12.91
N GLY A 276 9.69 -9.90 -11.78
CA GLY A 276 10.93 -9.71 -11.01
C GLY A 276 10.74 -10.01 -9.53
N GLN A 277 9.82 -10.90 -9.16
CA GLN A 277 9.49 -11.16 -7.75
C GLN A 277 10.67 -11.71 -6.94
N ARG A 278 11.50 -12.55 -7.54
CA ARG A 278 12.70 -13.10 -6.91
C ARG A 278 13.73 -12.00 -6.66
N GLU A 279 14.05 -11.23 -7.69
CA GLU A 279 15.00 -10.12 -7.65
C GLU A 279 14.52 -9.02 -6.68
N PHE A 280 13.21 -8.78 -6.63
CA PHE A 280 12.58 -7.91 -5.63
C PHE A 280 12.82 -8.44 -4.21
N GLY A 281 12.57 -9.72 -3.97
CA GLY A 281 12.80 -10.35 -2.67
C GLY A 281 14.27 -10.27 -2.23
N ASP A 282 15.21 -10.45 -3.15
CA ASP A 282 16.64 -10.33 -2.89
C ASP A 282 17.05 -8.88 -2.59
N ALA A 283 16.54 -7.92 -3.38
CA ALA A 283 16.77 -6.49 -3.17
C ALA A 283 16.20 -6.03 -1.81
N LEU A 284 14.99 -6.48 -1.45
CA LEU A 284 14.34 -6.13 -0.21
C LEU A 284 15.12 -6.64 1.01
N ARG A 285 15.53 -7.92 1.01
CA ARG A 285 16.38 -8.47 2.08
C ARG A 285 17.70 -7.73 2.20
N SER A 286 18.35 -7.43 1.06
CA SER A 286 19.61 -6.69 1.04
C SER A 286 19.44 -5.27 1.56
N ALA A 287 18.35 -4.58 1.18
CA ALA A 287 18.05 -3.23 1.63
C ALA A 287 17.79 -3.18 3.15
N ILE A 288 16.94 -4.08 3.68
CA ILE A 288 16.64 -4.17 5.11
C ILE A 288 17.94 -4.46 5.89
N ALA A 289 18.70 -5.47 5.50
CA ALA A 289 19.96 -5.81 6.17
C ALA A 289 20.98 -4.65 6.12
N TRP A 290 21.01 -3.90 5.02
CA TRP A 290 21.93 -2.76 4.89
C TRP A 290 21.51 -1.57 5.75
N VAL A 291 20.22 -1.21 5.81
CA VAL A 291 19.76 -0.10 6.67
C VAL A 291 19.82 -0.46 8.15
N ASP A 292 19.71 -1.74 8.50
CA ASP A 292 19.78 -2.22 9.90
C ASP A 292 21.22 -2.19 10.47
N GLN A 293 22.23 -2.13 9.64
CA GLN A 293 23.60 -1.93 10.10
C GLN A 293 23.76 -0.56 10.74
N SER A 294 24.49 -0.48 11.86
CA SER A 294 24.84 0.80 12.49
C SER A 294 25.59 1.70 11.49
N SER A 295 25.18 2.96 11.36
CA SER A 295 25.97 3.92 10.60
C SER A 295 27.36 4.03 11.22
N PRO A 296 28.46 3.94 10.41
CA PRO A 296 29.80 4.18 10.91
C PRO A 296 29.88 5.63 11.42
N GLY A 297 29.87 5.83 12.74
CA GLY A 297 29.97 7.17 13.35
C GLY A 297 29.01 7.43 14.52
N ARG A 298 28.18 6.45 14.89
CA ARG A 298 27.40 6.50 16.13
C ARG A 298 27.91 5.47 17.14
N GLN A 299 28.94 5.83 17.86
CA GLN A 299 29.29 5.29 19.17
C GLN A 299 29.22 6.42 20.19
#